data_a23f86ac0de62bac357f5ca470b55935
#
_entry.id   a23f86ac0de62bac357f5ca470b55935
#
_cell.length_a   1.000
_cell.length_b   1.000
_cell.length_c   1.000
_cell.angle_alpha   90.00
_cell.angle_beta   90.00
_cell.angle_gamma   90.00
#
_symmetry.space_group_name_H-M   'P 1'
#
loop_
_entity.id
_entity.type
_entity.pdbx_description
1 polymer ?
#
loop_
_entity_poly.entity_id
_entity_poly.type
_entity_poly.pdbx_seq_one_letter_code
_entity_poly.pdbx_strand_id
1 'polypeptide(L)'
;MISELKEIELEDIAIICNYINEEARSNGVITDPFVVSSNIEFLIRDRYNGAYKIEDDGVIVAFIIYERQYHENTLAHFYVEPRYRTYRSVMIPLTSKLVEEFKGKRLNYKKLHSKVDAITHYANNGEIDVEGLEEFVNRIKR
;
A
#
# COMPACT_ATOMS: atom_id res chain seq x y z
N MET A 1 -15.71 3.22 -13.08
CA MET A 1 -15.46 1.76 -12.98
C MET A 1 -14.10 1.51 -12.34
N ILE A 2 -14.06 0.63 -11.38
CA ILE A 2 -12.83 0.27 -10.67
C ILE A 2 -11.92 -0.55 -11.59
N SER A 3 -10.67 -0.13 -11.71
CA SER A 3 -9.70 -0.82 -12.53
C SER A 3 -9.15 -2.07 -11.82
N GLU A 4 -8.50 -2.94 -12.58
CA GLU A 4 -7.63 -3.95 -11.99
C GLU A 4 -6.35 -3.29 -11.46
N LEU A 5 -5.53 -4.07 -10.78
CA LEU A 5 -4.26 -3.60 -10.24
C LEU A 5 -3.31 -3.26 -11.41
N LYS A 6 -2.74 -2.05 -11.39
CA LYS A 6 -1.82 -1.55 -12.41
C LYS A 6 -0.52 -1.11 -11.79
N GLU A 7 0.56 -1.15 -12.55
CA GLU A 7 1.83 -0.59 -12.08
C GLU A 7 1.74 0.93 -11.94
N ILE A 8 2.38 1.45 -10.90
CA ILE A 8 2.51 2.90 -10.69
C ILE A 8 3.55 3.44 -11.67
N GLU A 9 3.19 4.53 -12.35
CA GLU A 9 4.08 5.21 -13.27
C GLU A 9 4.70 6.45 -12.60
N LEU A 10 5.82 6.93 -13.16
CA LEU A 10 6.47 8.14 -12.62
C LEU A 10 5.55 9.35 -12.58
N GLU A 11 4.66 9.46 -13.57
CA GLU A 11 3.66 10.54 -13.62
C GLU A 11 2.64 10.50 -12.50
N ASP A 12 2.51 9.38 -11.79
CA ASP A 12 1.57 9.23 -10.68
C ASP A 12 2.11 9.77 -9.35
N ILE A 13 3.41 10.05 -9.28
CA ILE A 13 4.09 10.38 -8.02
C ILE A 13 3.46 11.57 -7.31
N ALA A 14 3.13 12.63 -8.04
CA ALA A 14 2.56 13.82 -7.43
C ALA A 14 1.23 13.54 -6.73
N ILE A 15 0.37 12.76 -7.35
CA ILE A 15 -0.95 12.39 -6.79
C ILE A 15 -0.76 11.49 -5.57
N ILE A 16 0.12 10.49 -5.67
CA ILE A 16 0.42 9.57 -4.57
C ILE A 16 0.97 10.34 -3.37
N CYS A 17 1.90 11.28 -3.59
CA CYS A 17 2.46 12.10 -2.53
C CYS A 17 1.40 12.95 -1.84
N ASN A 18 0.46 13.51 -2.59
CA ASN A 18 -0.64 14.28 -2.02
C ASN A 18 -1.47 13.42 -1.07
N TYR A 19 -1.83 12.20 -1.48
CA TYR A 19 -2.57 11.28 -0.61
C TYR A 19 -1.81 10.96 0.68
N ILE A 20 -0.52 10.65 0.56
CA ILE A 20 0.31 10.33 1.72
C ILE A 20 0.39 11.51 2.68
N ASN A 21 0.66 12.71 2.14
CA ASN A 21 0.81 13.92 2.96
C ASN A 21 -0.50 14.31 3.66
N GLU A 22 -1.63 14.21 2.96
CA GLU A 22 -2.94 14.52 3.53
C GLU A 22 -3.31 13.53 4.64
N GLU A 23 -3.10 12.23 4.41
CA GLU A 23 -3.39 11.21 5.41
C GLU A 23 -2.49 11.37 6.63
N ALA A 24 -1.20 11.62 6.43
CA ALA A 24 -0.26 11.86 7.52
C ALA A 24 -0.67 13.07 8.34
N ARG A 25 -1.04 14.16 7.67
CA ARG A 25 -1.49 15.39 8.34
C ARG A 25 -2.76 15.14 9.14
N SER A 26 -3.72 14.41 8.61
CA SER A 26 -4.98 14.09 9.33
C SER A 26 -4.71 13.22 10.57
N ASN A 27 -3.61 12.49 10.59
CA ASN A 27 -3.17 11.69 11.74
C ASN A 27 -2.17 12.43 12.65
N GLY A 28 -1.99 13.73 12.44
CA GLY A 28 -1.11 14.55 13.28
C GLY A 28 0.38 14.39 12.98
N VAL A 29 0.71 13.84 11.81
CA VAL A 29 2.11 13.63 11.41
C VAL A 29 2.52 14.72 10.41
N ILE A 30 3.65 15.37 10.69
CA ILE A 30 4.23 16.35 9.77
C ILE A 30 5.17 15.62 8.82
N THR A 31 4.98 15.82 7.52
CA THR A 31 5.84 15.25 6.49
C THR A 31 6.45 16.36 5.64
N ASP A 32 7.65 16.10 5.11
CA ASP A 32 8.26 16.96 4.11
C ASP A 32 7.85 16.41 2.73
N PRO A 33 7.03 17.14 1.96
CA PRO A 33 6.57 16.66 0.65
C PRO A 33 7.71 16.32 -0.32
N PHE A 34 8.82 17.06 -0.26
CA PHE A 34 9.98 16.79 -1.10
C PHE A 34 10.64 15.46 -0.75
N VAL A 35 10.79 15.18 0.54
CA VAL A 35 11.38 13.92 1.01
C VAL A 35 10.48 12.74 0.64
N VAL A 36 9.18 12.88 0.82
CA VAL A 36 8.20 11.84 0.46
C VAL A 36 8.27 11.55 -1.04
N SER A 37 8.28 12.59 -1.86
CA SER A 37 8.36 12.45 -3.32
C SER A 37 9.64 11.75 -3.76
N SER A 38 10.78 12.14 -3.20
CA SER A 38 12.07 11.53 -3.53
C SER A 38 12.13 10.05 -3.13
N ASN A 39 11.59 9.71 -1.98
CA ASN A 39 11.53 8.33 -1.50
C ASN A 39 10.67 7.45 -2.41
N ILE A 40 9.51 7.95 -2.81
CA ILE A 40 8.60 7.20 -3.69
C ILE A 40 9.25 7.00 -5.06
N GLU A 41 9.85 8.04 -5.62
CA GLU A 41 10.54 7.93 -6.90
C GLU A 41 11.66 6.89 -6.84
N PHE A 42 12.46 6.91 -5.78
CA PHE A 42 13.51 5.93 -5.56
C PHE A 42 12.94 4.51 -5.54
N LEU A 43 11.87 4.27 -4.80
CA LEU A 43 11.23 2.96 -4.69
C LEU A 43 10.67 2.47 -6.01
N ILE A 44 10.04 3.36 -6.78
CA ILE A 44 9.41 3.00 -8.05
C ILE A 44 10.45 2.70 -9.13
N ARG A 45 11.58 3.39 -9.13
CA ARG A 45 12.64 3.19 -10.12
C ARG A 45 13.34 1.85 -9.99
N ASP A 46 13.33 1.26 -8.81
CA ASP A 46 13.91 -0.07 -8.60
C ASP A 46 12.87 -1.14 -8.91
N ARG A 47 13.03 -1.82 -10.04
CA ARG A 47 12.10 -2.86 -10.52
C ARG A 47 12.01 -4.09 -9.62
N TYR A 48 12.95 -4.24 -8.70
CA TYR A 48 12.89 -5.32 -7.71
C TYR A 48 11.78 -5.08 -6.68
N ASN A 49 11.43 -3.82 -6.47
CA ASN A 49 10.33 -3.43 -5.60
C ASN A 49 8.99 -3.57 -6.32
N GLY A 50 7.90 -3.58 -5.57
CA GLY A 50 6.54 -3.56 -6.12
C GLY A 50 5.86 -2.23 -5.87
N ALA A 51 5.18 -1.72 -6.88
CA ALA A 51 4.43 -0.48 -6.78
C ALA A 51 3.20 -0.57 -7.69
N TYR A 52 2.01 -0.63 -7.09
CA TYR A 52 0.75 -0.88 -7.81
C TYR A 52 -0.34 0.07 -7.35
N LYS A 53 -1.23 0.41 -8.26
CA LYS A 53 -2.36 1.29 -8.02
C LYS A 53 -3.67 0.69 -8.51
N ILE A 54 -4.76 1.20 -7.97
CA ILE A 54 -6.11 0.97 -8.47
C ILE A 54 -6.72 2.33 -8.77
N GLU A 55 -7.43 2.42 -9.90
CA GLU A 55 -8.09 3.64 -10.35
C GLU A 55 -9.60 3.44 -10.42
N ASP A 56 -10.34 4.51 -10.18
CA ASP A 56 -11.78 4.57 -10.47
C ASP A 56 -11.97 5.66 -11.53
N ASP A 57 -12.36 5.23 -12.74
CA ASP A 57 -12.52 6.11 -13.91
C ASP A 57 -11.28 6.99 -14.15
N GLY A 58 -10.09 6.39 -14.03
CA GLY A 58 -8.82 7.05 -14.30
C GLY A 58 -8.23 7.83 -13.10
N VAL A 59 -8.92 7.84 -11.96
CA VAL A 59 -8.45 8.53 -10.75
C VAL A 59 -7.90 7.49 -9.76
N ILE A 60 -6.66 7.68 -9.30
CA ILE A 60 -6.05 6.79 -8.32
C ILE A 60 -6.83 6.87 -7.01
N VAL A 61 -7.31 5.72 -6.53
CA VAL A 61 -8.06 5.62 -5.26
C VAL A 61 -7.38 4.72 -4.24
N ALA A 62 -6.37 3.98 -4.64
CA ALA A 62 -5.63 3.09 -3.74
C ALA A 62 -4.28 2.74 -4.34
N PHE A 63 -3.31 2.43 -3.49
CA PHE A 63 -2.00 1.98 -3.96
C PHE A 63 -1.26 1.21 -2.86
N ILE A 64 -0.31 0.37 -3.30
CA ILE A 64 0.65 -0.30 -2.43
C ILE A 64 2.04 -0.12 -3.00
N ILE A 65 3.02 0.07 -2.11
CA ILE A 65 4.43 0.14 -2.46
C ILE A 65 5.19 -0.69 -1.43
N TYR A 66 6.01 -1.64 -1.90
CA TYR A 66 6.81 -2.47 -1.02
C TYR A 66 8.22 -2.64 -1.56
N GLU A 67 9.17 -2.77 -0.63
CA GLU A 67 10.56 -3.03 -0.94
C GLU A 67 10.86 -4.51 -0.77
N ARG A 68 11.61 -5.06 -1.71
CA ARG A 68 12.25 -6.36 -1.58
C ARG A 68 13.76 -6.15 -1.50
N GLN A 69 14.34 -6.49 -0.38
CA GLN A 69 15.79 -6.45 -0.19
C GLN A 69 16.27 -7.85 0.17
N TYR A 70 17.58 -8.07 0.02
CA TYR A 70 18.17 -9.40 0.17
C TYR A 70 17.78 -10.09 1.49
N HIS A 71 17.74 -9.36 2.58
CA HIS A 71 17.42 -9.90 3.90
C HIS A 71 16.12 -9.36 4.53
N GLU A 72 15.42 -8.49 3.82
CA GLU A 72 14.30 -7.79 4.41
C GLU A 72 13.29 -7.36 3.35
N ASN A 73 12.02 -7.67 3.59
CA ASN A 73 10.91 -7.16 2.79
C ASN A 73 10.15 -6.15 3.64
N THR A 74 9.85 -5.00 3.08
CA THR A 74 9.21 -3.91 3.82
C THR A 74 8.01 -3.35 3.07
N LEU A 75 6.85 -3.34 3.73
CA LEU A 75 5.69 -2.59 3.24
C LEU A 75 5.93 -1.12 3.53
N ALA A 76 6.15 -0.35 2.47
CA ALA A 76 6.42 1.09 2.60
C ALA A 76 5.13 1.89 2.66
N HIS A 77 4.15 1.57 1.81
CA HIS A 77 2.87 2.28 1.75
C HIS A 77 1.74 1.32 1.41
N PHE A 78 0.63 1.49 2.12
CA PHE A 78 -0.64 0.84 1.81
C PHE A 78 -1.72 1.88 2.02
N TYR A 79 -2.30 2.38 0.95
CA TYR A 79 -3.28 3.46 1.03
C TYR A 79 -4.55 3.09 0.27
N VAL A 80 -5.69 3.39 0.88
CA VAL A 80 -7.00 3.34 0.23
C VAL A 80 -7.72 4.63 0.59
N GLU A 81 -8.22 5.34 -0.39
CA GLU A 81 -9.03 6.53 -0.15
C GLU A 81 -10.23 6.13 0.70
N PRO A 82 -10.57 6.88 1.77
CA PRO A 82 -11.52 6.42 2.78
C PRO A 82 -12.83 5.86 2.27
N ARG A 83 -13.38 6.46 1.22
CA ARG A 83 -14.65 6.03 0.63
C ARG A 83 -14.59 4.60 0.07
N TYR A 84 -13.40 4.12 -0.31
CA TYR A 84 -13.20 2.83 -0.96
C TYR A 84 -12.75 1.72 -0.01
N ARG A 85 -12.60 2.00 1.29
CA ARG A 85 -12.03 1.04 2.26
C ARG A 85 -12.92 -0.17 2.54
N THR A 86 -14.18 -0.13 2.12
CA THR A 86 -15.11 -1.25 2.23
C THR A 86 -15.39 -1.92 0.88
N TYR A 87 -14.80 -1.43 -0.20
CA TYR A 87 -15.03 -1.97 -1.54
C TYR A 87 -14.19 -3.22 -1.77
N ARG A 88 -14.86 -4.34 -2.02
CA ARG A 88 -14.17 -5.61 -2.33
C ARG A 88 -13.28 -5.48 -3.56
N SER A 89 -13.75 -4.78 -4.59
CA SER A 89 -13.02 -4.57 -5.84
C SER A 89 -11.72 -3.79 -5.66
N VAL A 90 -11.54 -3.12 -4.52
CA VAL A 90 -10.32 -2.42 -4.16
C VAL A 90 -9.51 -3.24 -3.15
N MET A 91 -10.14 -3.69 -2.08
CA MET A 91 -9.44 -4.37 -0.97
C MET A 91 -8.91 -5.74 -1.35
N ILE A 92 -9.65 -6.53 -2.13
CA ILE A 92 -9.21 -7.87 -2.53
C ILE A 92 -7.94 -7.83 -3.38
N PRO A 93 -7.86 -7.05 -4.47
CA PRO A 93 -6.64 -7.03 -5.29
C PRO A 93 -5.42 -6.54 -4.52
N LEU A 94 -5.56 -5.50 -3.69
CA LEU A 94 -4.43 -4.96 -2.92
C LEU A 94 -3.90 -5.97 -1.90
N THR A 95 -4.78 -6.51 -1.07
CA THR A 95 -4.37 -7.45 -0.02
C THR A 95 -3.91 -8.77 -0.61
N SER A 96 -4.55 -9.24 -1.68
CA SER A 96 -4.14 -10.47 -2.39
C SER A 96 -2.73 -10.34 -2.96
N LYS A 97 -2.37 -9.16 -3.46
CA LYS A 97 -1.02 -8.93 -3.99
C LYS A 97 0.04 -9.11 -2.90
N LEU A 98 -0.20 -8.58 -1.70
CA LEU A 98 0.72 -8.76 -0.58
C LEU A 98 0.83 -10.22 -0.17
N VAL A 99 -0.30 -10.94 -0.09
CA VAL A 99 -0.31 -12.35 0.26
C VAL A 99 0.44 -13.17 -0.78
N GLU A 100 0.18 -12.94 -2.06
CA GLU A 100 0.84 -13.63 -3.17
C GLU A 100 2.36 -13.45 -3.13
N GLU A 101 2.81 -12.22 -2.89
CA GLU A 101 4.24 -11.90 -2.91
C GLU A 101 4.98 -12.37 -1.66
N PHE A 102 4.33 -12.37 -0.51
CA PHE A 102 5.01 -12.57 0.77
C PHE A 102 4.54 -13.79 1.56
N LYS A 103 3.72 -14.67 0.97
CA LYS A 103 3.29 -15.90 1.65
C LYS A 103 4.49 -16.75 2.04
N GLY A 104 4.56 -17.11 3.33
CA GLY A 104 5.69 -17.85 3.87
C GLY A 104 6.95 -17.03 4.06
N LYS A 105 6.87 -15.72 3.87
CA LYS A 105 7.99 -14.80 4.03
C LYS A 105 7.68 -13.75 5.10
N ARG A 106 8.72 -13.17 5.66
CA ARG A 106 8.59 -12.08 6.60
C ARG A 106 8.36 -10.77 5.84
N LEU A 107 7.35 -10.00 6.27
CA LEU A 107 7.07 -8.67 5.73
C LEU A 107 7.09 -7.68 6.89
N ASN A 108 8.03 -6.75 6.85
CA ASN A 108 8.17 -5.71 7.87
C ASN A 108 7.47 -4.43 7.45
N TYR A 109 7.28 -3.52 8.38
CA TYR A 109 6.93 -2.13 8.10
C TYR A 109 7.65 -1.24 9.10
N LYS A 110 8.00 -0.01 8.69
CA LYS A 110 8.64 0.97 9.57
C LYS A 110 7.63 1.98 10.08
N LYS A 111 6.85 2.52 9.17
CA LYS A 111 5.83 3.52 9.49
C LYS A 111 4.76 3.48 8.41
N LEU A 112 3.53 3.27 8.83
CA LEU A 112 2.39 3.35 7.92
C LEU A 112 1.72 4.72 8.12
N HIS A 113 1.78 5.56 7.10
CA HIS A 113 1.16 6.88 7.12
C HIS A 113 -0.36 6.80 7.01
N SER A 114 -0.85 5.73 6.43
CA SER A 114 -2.28 5.48 6.25
C SER A 114 -2.78 4.52 7.33
N LYS A 115 -3.98 4.79 7.84
CA LYS A 115 -4.62 3.94 8.86
C LYS A 115 -5.77 3.15 8.25
N VAL A 116 -5.45 2.30 7.27
CA VAL A 116 -6.42 1.36 6.70
C VAL A 116 -6.57 0.20 7.68
N ASP A 117 -7.75 0.06 8.30
CA ASP A 117 -7.99 -0.91 9.37
C ASP A 117 -7.59 -2.34 9.00
N ALA A 118 -7.83 -2.74 7.77
CA ALA A 118 -7.48 -4.08 7.30
C ALA A 118 -5.97 -4.37 7.41
N ILE A 119 -5.14 -3.33 7.30
CA ILE A 119 -3.69 -3.48 7.42
C ILE A 119 -3.22 -3.22 8.85
N THR A 120 -3.74 -2.18 9.50
CA THR A 120 -3.31 -1.87 10.88
C THR A 120 -3.68 -2.98 11.85
N HIS A 121 -4.79 -3.68 11.60
CA HIS A 121 -5.19 -4.81 12.41
C HIS A 121 -4.16 -5.96 12.38
N TYR A 122 -3.50 -6.16 11.23
CA TYR A 122 -2.51 -7.23 11.05
C TYR A 122 -1.07 -6.73 11.18
N ALA A 123 -0.87 -5.46 11.55
CA ALA A 123 0.45 -4.88 11.79
C ALA A 123 0.76 -4.98 13.29
N ASN A 124 1.85 -5.67 13.64
CA ASN A 124 2.21 -5.89 15.03
C ASN A 124 3.73 -5.98 15.18
N ASN A 125 4.29 -5.18 16.09
CA ASN A 125 5.72 -5.19 16.41
C ASN A 125 6.63 -5.04 15.18
N GLY A 126 6.27 -4.17 14.25
CA GLY A 126 7.06 -3.92 13.04
C GLY A 126 6.89 -4.95 11.94
N GLU A 127 5.99 -5.91 12.09
CA GLU A 127 5.72 -6.95 11.09
C GLU A 127 4.26 -6.98 10.69
N ILE A 128 4.02 -7.41 9.45
CA ILE A 128 2.67 -7.66 8.95
C ILE A 128 2.39 -9.16 9.05
N ASP A 129 1.27 -9.51 9.65
CA ASP A 129 0.79 -10.89 9.72
C ASP A 129 0.21 -11.31 8.36
N VAL A 130 1.06 -11.87 7.50
CA VAL A 130 0.67 -12.26 6.15
C VAL A 130 -0.37 -13.39 6.16
N GLU A 131 -0.26 -14.33 7.09
CA GLU A 131 -1.25 -15.40 7.23
C GLU A 131 -2.61 -14.85 7.62
N GLY A 132 -2.63 -13.88 8.53
CA GLY A 132 -3.85 -13.17 8.91
C GLY A 132 -4.48 -12.43 7.74
N LEU A 133 -3.66 -11.79 6.90
CA LEU A 133 -4.15 -11.15 5.67
C LEU A 133 -4.75 -12.16 4.70
N GLU A 134 -4.15 -13.33 4.56
CA GLU A 134 -4.68 -14.39 3.71
C GLU A 134 -6.07 -14.84 4.20
N GLU A 135 -6.23 -15.03 5.49
CA GLU A 135 -7.53 -15.37 6.09
C GLU A 135 -8.55 -14.26 5.84
N PHE A 136 -8.14 -13.02 6.00
CA PHE A 136 -8.99 -11.85 5.72
C PHE A 136 -9.45 -11.84 4.28
N VAL A 137 -8.54 -12.02 3.32
CA VAL A 137 -8.86 -12.06 1.89
C VAL A 137 -9.86 -13.18 1.60
N ASN A 138 -9.62 -14.38 2.12
CA ASN A 138 -10.51 -15.51 1.91
C ASN A 138 -11.91 -15.26 2.47
N ARG A 139 -12.00 -14.57 3.60
CA ARG A 139 -13.26 -14.22 4.24
C ARG A 139 -14.06 -13.21 3.43
N ILE A 140 -13.41 -12.18 2.88
CA ILE A 140 -14.11 -11.16 2.10
C ILE A 140 -14.45 -11.59 0.67
N LYS A 141 -13.81 -12.64 0.16
CA LYS A 141 -14.13 -13.25 -1.14
C LYS A 141 -15.42 -14.06 -1.14
N ARG A 142 -15.88 -14.46 0.04
CA ARG A 142 -17.09 -15.28 0.18
C ARG A 142 -18.38 -14.52 -0.08
#